data_395e69b6e9b30739e33b36df5b59edfd
#
_entry.id   395e69b6e9b30739e33b36df5b59edfd
#
_cell.length_a   1.000
_cell.length_b   1.000
_cell.length_c   1.000
_cell.angle_alpha   90.00
_cell.angle_beta   90.00
_cell.angle_gamma   90.00
#
_symmetry.space_group_name_H-M   'P 1'
#
loop_
_entity.id
_entity.type
_entity.pdbx_description
1 polymer ?
#
loop_
_entity_poly.entity_id
_entity_poly.type
_entity_poly.pdbx_seq_one_letter_code
_entity_poly.pdbx_strand_id
1 'polypeptide(L)'
;MAFSVLAAVLTQTKVRMAQMLETGKSFKITHFAVSADGHDPLDPTTARTPDPSETDCGSVIFTKAFVPGDVTYTSPTCPTWACNLAAGDVTGSVSQICLIGTVEYCPNPLDTECVLPATEFVVAIGTMPLKVITIHDTVTFNVSIQF
;
A
#
# COMPACT_ATOMS: atom_id res chain seq x y z
N MET A 1 10.30 5.67 -15.71
CA MET A 1 9.48 6.72 -15.04
C MET A 1 9.36 6.42 -13.57
N ALA A 2 9.64 7.39 -12.73
CA ALA A 2 9.56 7.21 -11.28
C ALA A 2 8.77 8.37 -10.65
N PHE A 3 7.90 8.05 -9.69
CA PHE A 3 7.09 9.01 -8.96
C PHE A 3 7.22 8.76 -7.47
N SER A 4 7.27 9.84 -6.67
CA SER A 4 7.30 9.76 -5.22
C SER A 4 5.91 10.01 -4.66
N VAL A 5 5.47 9.14 -3.74
CA VAL A 5 4.15 9.19 -3.11
C VAL A 5 4.33 9.05 -1.60
N LEU A 6 3.73 9.97 -0.83
CA LEU A 6 3.65 9.84 0.62
C LEU A 6 2.32 9.16 0.97
N ALA A 7 2.39 7.98 1.57
CA ALA A 7 1.20 7.22 1.95
C ALA A 7 0.73 7.59 3.36
N ALA A 8 -0.59 7.67 3.53
CA ALA A 8 -1.24 7.85 4.82
C ALA A 8 -1.44 6.49 5.49
N VAL A 9 -0.95 6.35 6.71
CA VAL A 9 -1.13 5.15 7.53
C VAL A 9 -2.57 5.10 8.04
N LEU A 10 -3.22 3.97 7.84
CA LEU A 10 -4.61 3.78 8.24
C LEU A 10 -4.75 3.50 9.74
N THR A 11 -5.90 3.85 10.31
CA THR A 11 -6.21 3.60 11.72
C THR A 11 -6.14 2.12 12.06
N GLN A 12 -6.59 1.22 11.17
CA GLN A 12 -6.49 -0.22 11.39
C GLN A 12 -5.04 -0.69 11.56
N THR A 13 -4.09 -0.07 10.87
CA THR A 13 -2.65 -0.36 11.03
C THR A 13 -2.14 0.07 12.40
N LYS A 14 -2.53 1.25 12.85
CA LYS A 14 -2.15 1.76 14.19
C LYS A 14 -2.69 0.88 15.30
N VAL A 15 -3.91 0.37 15.15
CA VAL A 15 -4.51 -0.59 16.08
C VAL A 15 -3.69 -1.89 16.11
N ARG A 16 -3.31 -2.42 14.96
CA ARG A 16 -2.47 -3.63 14.86
C ARG A 16 -1.08 -3.42 15.45
N MET A 17 -0.47 -2.26 15.25
CA MET A 17 0.82 -1.92 15.85
C MET A 17 0.72 -1.86 17.39
N ALA A 18 -0.34 -1.28 17.93
CA ALA A 18 -0.59 -1.27 19.36
C ALA A 18 -0.76 -2.69 19.91
N GLN A 19 -1.50 -3.54 19.21
CA GLN A 19 -1.69 -4.95 19.57
C GLN A 19 -0.39 -5.74 19.54
N MET A 20 0.54 -5.41 18.65
CA MET A 20 1.87 -6.05 18.61
C MET A 20 2.62 -5.89 19.94
N LEU A 21 2.53 -4.71 20.55
CA LEU A 21 3.21 -4.42 21.82
C LEU A 21 2.63 -5.24 22.98
N GLU A 22 1.36 -5.61 22.91
CA GLU A 22 0.66 -6.36 23.96
C GLU A 22 0.67 -7.87 23.69
N THR A 23 0.33 -8.28 22.48
CA THR A 23 0.11 -9.69 22.13
C THR A 23 1.29 -10.38 21.49
N GLY A 24 2.28 -9.63 21.00
CA GLY A 24 3.41 -10.17 20.21
C GLY A 24 3.04 -10.58 18.78
N LYS A 25 1.79 -10.40 18.35
CA LYS A 25 1.37 -10.66 16.98
C LYS A 25 2.07 -9.67 16.04
N SER A 26 2.72 -10.14 14.98
CA SER A 26 3.48 -9.29 14.06
C SER A 26 2.96 -9.36 12.64
N PHE A 27 3.19 -8.30 11.88
CA PHE A 27 2.90 -8.22 10.46
C PHE A 27 4.05 -7.56 9.69
N LYS A 28 4.03 -7.73 8.39
CA LYS A 28 5.02 -7.14 7.46
C LYS A 28 4.30 -6.67 6.20
N ILE A 29 4.78 -5.60 5.60
CA ILE A 29 4.30 -5.16 4.28
C ILE A 29 4.90 -6.07 3.23
N THR A 30 4.06 -6.80 2.49
CA THR A 30 4.47 -7.87 1.58
C THR A 30 4.15 -7.59 0.13
N HIS A 31 3.15 -6.78 -0.15
CA HIS A 31 2.75 -6.45 -1.51
C HIS A 31 2.24 -5.01 -1.62
N PHE A 32 2.02 -4.59 -2.87
CA PHE A 32 1.27 -3.39 -3.16
C PHE A 32 0.12 -3.70 -4.13
N ALA A 33 -0.89 -2.85 -4.09
CA ALA A 33 -2.02 -2.89 -5.01
C ALA A 33 -2.20 -1.51 -5.64
N VAL A 34 -2.66 -1.47 -6.88
CA VAL A 34 -2.95 -0.23 -7.60
C VAL A 34 -4.42 -0.14 -7.94
N SER A 35 -4.95 1.08 -7.91
CA SER A 35 -6.32 1.39 -8.31
C SER A 35 -6.41 2.76 -8.96
N ALA A 36 -7.59 3.12 -9.49
CA ALA A 36 -7.88 4.43 -10.03
C ALA A 36 -8.75 5.28 -9.10
N ASP A 37 -8.76 4.96 -7.79
CA ASP A 37 -9.66 5.61 -6.81
C ASP A 37 -8.96 6.72 -5.99
N GLY A 38 -7.76 7.13 -6.39
CA GLY A 38 -6.94 8.08 -5.64
C GLY A 38 -7.01 9.53 -6.09
N HIS A 39 -7.70 9.84 -7.17
CA HIS A 39 -7.91 11.21 -7.64
C HIS A 39 -9.25 11.78 -7.17
N ASP A 40 -9.37 13.08 -7.16
CA ASP A 40 -10.65 13.74 -6.92
C ASP A 40 -11.63 13.36 -8.04
N PRO A 41 -12.82 12.83 -7.73
CA PRO A 41 -13.82 12.48 -8.76
C PRO A 41 -14.25 13.65 -9.65
N LEU A 42 -14.12 14.89 -9.16
CA LEU A 42 -14.47 16.10 -9.90
C LEU A 42 -13.29 16.72 -10.64
N ASP A 43 -12.07 16.35 -10.29
CA ASP A 43 -10.84 16.87 -10.90
C ASP A 43 -9.74 15.79 -10.94
N PRO A 44 -9.59 15.08 -12.07
CA PRO A 44 -8.57 14.02 -12.20
C PRO A 44 -7.13 14.51 -12.08
N THR A 45 -6.88 15.81 -12.16
CA THR A 45 -5.54 16.40 -11.99
C THR A 45 -5.15 16.62 -10.53
N THR A 46 -6.08 16.38 -9.61
CA THR A 46 -5.89 16.56 -8.17
C THR A 46 -6.02 15.22 -7.44
N ALA A 47 -5.05 14.91 -6.56
CA ALA A 47 -5.16 13.77 -5.66
C ALA A 47 -6.23 14.02 -4.60
N ARG A 48 -7.01 12.98 -4.26
CA ARG A 48 -7.88 13.03 -3.08
C ARG A 48 -7.04 12.89 -1.81
N THR A 49 -7.57 13.34 -0.68
CA THR A 49 -6.96 13.08 0.62
C THR A 49 -7.49 11.76 1.17
N PRO A 50 -6.62 10.76 1.48
CA PRO A 50 -7.09 9.52 2.09
C PRO A 50 -7.70 9.76 3.47
N ASP A 51 -8.81 9.06 3.76
CA ASP A 51 -9.39 9.03 5.10
C ASP A 51 -8.69 7.92 5.91
N PRO A 52 -8.10 8.23 7.09
CA PRO A 52 -7.46 7.21 7.92
C PRO A 52 -8.37 6.06 8.35
N SER A 53 -9.68 6.24 8.32
CA SER A 53 -10.66 5.19 8.65
C SER A 53 -10.93 4.22 7.51
N GLU A 54 -10.37 4.43 6.32
CA GLU A 54 -10.50 3.50 5.20
C GLU A 54 -9.88 2.13 5.57
N THR A 55 -10.45 1.08 5.02
CA THR A 55 -10.06 -0.31 5.32
C THR A 55 -9.66 -1.12 4.09
N ASP A 56 -9.90 -0.60 2.88
CA ASP A 56 -9.59 -1.28 1.62
C ASP A 56 -8.96 -0.33 0.60
N CYS A 57 -8.53 -0.88 -0.52
CA CYS A 57 -7.89 -0.14 -1.60
C CYS A 57 -8.86 0.27 -2.73
N GLY A 58 -10.16 0.10 -2.54
CA GLY A 58 -11.15 0.34 -3.58
C GLY A 58 -11.13 -0.74 -4.65
N SER A 59 -11.32 -0.32 -5.91
CA SER A 59 -11.33 -1.24 -7.05
C SER A 59 -9.91 -1.55 -7.52
N VAL A 60 -9.29 -2.57 -6.94
CA VAL A 60 -7.93 -3.00 -7.26
C VAL A 60 -7.85 -3.54 -8.69
N ILE A 61 -6.92 -3.02 -9.47
CA ILE A 61 -6.68 -3.45 -10.86
C ILE A 61 -5.42 -4.30 -11.01
N PHE A 62 -4.50 -4.24 -10.06
CA PHE A 62 -3.25 -5.00 -10.10
C PHE A 62 -2.66 -5.13 -8.69
N THR A 63 -2.06 -6.28 -8.41
CA THR A 63 -1.36 -6.55 -7.14
C THR A 63 -0.04 -7.25 -7.42
N LYS A 64 1.02 -6.87 -6.70
CA LYS A 64 2.34 -7.46 -6.87
C LYS A 64 3.06 -7.57 -5.54
N ALA A 65 3.74 -8.69 -5.32
CA ALA A 65 4.58 -8.89 -4.16
C ALA A 65 5.90 -8.10 -4.27
N PHE A 66 6.39 -7.61 -3.13
CA PHE A 66 7.73 -7.03 -3.05
C PHE A 66 8.80 -8.13 -3.06
N VAL A 67 9.95 -7.81 -3.60
CA VAL A 67 11.16 -8.64 -3.54
C VAL A 67 12.20 -7.99 -2.63
N PRO A 68 13.19 -8.75 -2.11
CA PRO A 68 14.28 -8.15 -1.34
C PRO A 68 14.97 -7.03 -2.13
N GLY A 69 15.19 -5.89 -1.49
CA GLY A 69 15.77 -4.71 -2.13
C GLY A 69 14.77 -3.65 -2.57
N ASP A 70 13.48 -3.96 -2.60
CA ASP A 70 12.43 -2.96 -2.92
C ASP A 70 12.24 -1.92 -1.81
N VAL A 71 12.70 -2.22 -0.60
CA VAL A 71 12.57 -1.33 0.56
C VAL A 71 13.88 -0.60 0.80
N THR A 72 13.80 0.72 0.90
CA THR A 72 14.92 1.59 1.26
C THR A 72 14.52 2.55 2.38
N TYR A 73 15.48 3.18 3.02
CA TYR A 73 15.24 4.14 4.10
C TYR A 73 15.83 5.50 3.74
N THR A 74 14.97 6.47 3.51
CA THR A 74 15.40 7.88 3.36
C THR A 74 15.94 8.43 4.70
N SER A 75 15.32 7.98 5.80
CA SER A 75 15.77 8.18 7.17
C SER A 75 15.34 6.97 8.01
N PRO A 76 15.82 6.79 9.25
CA PRO A 76 15.42 5.65 10.10
C PRO A 76 13.91 5.55 10.34
N THR A 77 13.18 6.65 10.20
CA THR A 77 11.72 6.71 10.41
C THR A 77 10.92 6.85 9.13
N CYS A 78 11.57 6.80 7.96
CA CYS A 78 10.90 6.98 6.67
C CYS A 78 11.29 5.86 5.69
N PRO A 79 10.75 4.65 5.86
CA PRO A 79 10.93 3.59 4.87
C PRO A 79 10.19 3.94 3.57
N THR A 80 10.77 3.50 2.46
CA THR A 80 10.22 3.70 1.11
C THR A 80 10.18 2.37 0.39
N TRP A 81 9.02 2.04 -0.17
CA TRP A 81 8.80 0.84 -0.98
C TRP A 81 8.78 1.21 -2.47
N ALA A 82 9.62 0.54 -3.24
CA ALA A 82 9.61 0.67 -4.69
C ALA A 82 8.52 -0.21 -5.28
N CYS A 83 7.43 0.38 -5.70
CA CYS A 83 6.31 -0.30 -6.34
C CYS A 83 6.57 -0.32 -7.85
N ASN A 84 7.21 -1.38 -8.34
CA ASN A 84 7.67 -1.51 -9.72
C ASN A 84 6.60 -2.14 -10.60
N LEU A 85 6.17 -1.41 -11.62
CA LEU A 85 5.30 -1.90 -12.68
C LEU A 85 6.13 -2.12 -13.93
N ALA A 86 6.28 -3.38 -14.35
CA ALA A 86 6.89 -3.71 -15.62
C ALA A 86 5.95 -3.38 -16.78
N ALA A 87 6.50 -3.24 -17.99
CA ALA A 87 5.69 -3.04 -19.17
C ALA A 87 4.63 -4.14 -19.32
N GLY A 88 3.38 -3.75 -19.47
CA GLY A 88 2.25 -4.68 -19.58
C GLY A 88 1.59 -5.09 -18.26
N ASP A 89 2.19 -4.79 -17.09
CA ASP A 89 1.59 -5.12 -15.80
C ASP A 89 0.25 -4.39 -15.61
N VAL A 90 0.22 -3.11 -15.94
CA VAL A 90 -0.98 -2.28 -15.88
C VAL A 90 -1.13 -1.50 -17.17
N THR A 91 -2.34 -1.49 -17.72
CA THR A 91 -2.72 -0.64 -18.85
C THR A 91 -3.97 0.13 -18.46
N GLY A 92 -3.92 1.44 -18.52
CA GLY A 92 -5.04 2.32 -18.17
C GLY A 92 -4.69 3.33 -17.10
N SER A 93 -5.68 3.70 -16.31
CA SER A 93 -5.57 4.80 -15.35
C SER A 93 -5.17 4.29 -13.97
N VAL A 94 -4.21 4.98 -13.33
CA VAL A 94 -3.76 4.72 -11.96
C VAL A 94 -3.73 6.05 -11.19
N SER A 95 -4.27 6.06 -9.99
CA SER A 95 -4.22 7.22 -9.09
C SER A 95 -4.03 6.85 -7.62
N GLN A 96 -3.94 5.56 -7.30
CA GLN A 96 -3.81 5.09 -5.93
C GLN A 96 -2.89 3.88 -5.83
N ILE A 97 -2.01 3.91 -4.85
CA ILE A 97 -1.15 2.78 -4.47
C ILE A 97 -1.41 2.45 -3.00
N CYS A 98 -1.71 1.20 -2.73
CA CYS A 98 -1.90 0.72 -1.36
C CYS A 98 -0.78 -0.23 -0.98
N LEU A 99 -0.25 -0.08 0.22
CA LEU A 99 0.68 -1.04 0.80
C LEU A 99 -0.11 -2.08 1.59
N ILE A 100 0.11 -3.35 1.29
CA ILE A 100 -0.61 -4.47 1.88
C ILE A 100 0.29 -5.17 2.89
N GLY A 101 -0.19 -5.30 4.11
CA GLY A 101 0.46 -6.05 5.18
C GLY A 101 -0.08 -7.46 5.29
N THR A 102 0.78 -8.38 5.70
CA THR A 102 0.42 -9.76 6.00
C THR A 102 0.86 -10.11 7.41
N VAL A 103 -0.02 -10.71 8.18
CA VAL A 103 0.30 -11.21 9.52
C VAL A 103 1.30 -12.37 9.39
N GLU A 104 2.45 -12.26 10.06
CA GLU A 104 3.52 -13.26 9.97
C GLU A 104 3.56 -14.20 11.18
N TYR A 105 3.28 -13.68 12.37
CA TYR A 105 3.35 -14.45 13.60
C TYR A 105 2.14 -14.17 14.48
N CYS A 106 1.54 -15.25 14.97
CA CYS A 106 0.40 -15.21 15.90
C CYS A 106 0.67 -16.10 17.09
N PRO A 107 0.86 -15.54 18.29
CA PRO A 107 0.98 -16.34 19.51
C PRO A 107 -0.25 -17.19 19.79
N ASN A 108 -1.44 -16.69 19.43
CA ASN A 108 -2.69 -17.43 19.56
C ASN A 108 -3.19 -17.85 18.15
N PRO A 109 -3.07 -19.14 17.78
CA PRO A 109 -3.51 -19.60 16.46
C PRO A 109 -5.05 -19.59 16.28
N LEU A 110 -5.81 -19.38 17.34
CA LEU A 110 -7.28 -19.23 17.29
C LEU A 110 -7.73 -17.80 17.04
N ASP A 111 -6.79 -16.84 16.98
CA ASP A 111 -7.09 -15.46 16.65
C ASP A 111 -7.63 -15.38 15.23
N THR A 112 -8.80 -14.77 15.06
CA THR A 112 -9.47 -14.66 13.75
C THR A 112 -8.67 -13.87 12.72
N GLU A 113 -7.82 -12.95 13.16
CA GLU A 113 -6.92 -12.18 12.28
C GLU A 113 -5.72 -13.00 11.78
N CYS A 114 -5.53 -14.20 12.29
CA CYS A 114 -4.46 -15.13 11.89
C CYS A 114 -4.92 -16.19 10.89
N VAL A 115 -6.18 -16.15 10.51
CA VAL A 115 -6.81 -17.09 9.57
C VAL A 115 -7.16 -16.34 8.27
N LEU A 116 -6.80 -16.91 7.13
CA LEU A 116 -7.17 -16.33 5.83
C LEU A 116 -8.69 -16.13 5.70
N PRO A 117 -9.16 -15.03 5.09
CA PRO A 117 -8.41 -13.96 4.43
C PRO A 117 -7.94 -12.81 5.35
N ALA A 118 -8.29 -12.85 6.64
CA ALA A 118 -8.03 -11.75 7.57
C ALA A 118 -6.54 -11.54 7.89
N THR A 119 -5.65 -12.42 7.42
CA THR A 119 -4.20 -12.24 7.55
C THR A 119 -3.64 -11.08 6.74
N GLU A 120 -4.36 -10.66 5.69
CA GLU A 120 -3.97 -9.53 4.84
C GLU A 120 -4.83 -8.31 5.14
N PHE A 121 -4.22 -7.13 5.10
CA PHE A 121 -4.94 -5.86 5.31
C PHE A 121 -4.19 -4.71 4.66
N VAL A 122 -4.90 -3.63 4.34
CA VAL A 122 -4.30 -2.41 3.81
C VAL A 122 -3.64 -1.64 4.95
N VAL A 123 -2.33 -1.41 4.82
CA VAL A 123 -1.52 -0.70 5.82
C VAL A 123 -1.59 0.81 5.61
N ALA A 124 -1.42 1.24 4.37
CA ALA A 124 -1.34 2.65 4.02
C ALA A 124 -1.85 2.88 2.59
N ILE A 125 -2.38 4.07 2.36
CA ILE A 125 -2.89 4.49 1.06
C ILE A 125 -2.14 5.74 0.60
N GLY A 126 -1.51 5.65 -0.57
CA GLY A 126 -0.94 6.78 -1.28
C GLY A 126 -1.80 7.17 -2.47
N THR A 127 -2.15 8.44 -2.55
CA THR A 127 -2.98 8.98 -3.63
C THR A 127 -2.18 9.94 -4.50
N MET A 128 -2.59 10.06 -5.75
CA MET A 128 -1.94 10.91 -6.74
C MET A 128 -2.96 11.38 -7.79
N PRO A 129 -2.64 12.41 -8.56
CA PRO A 129 -3.42 12.75 -9.76
C PRO A 129 -3.47 11.55 -10.71
N LEU A 130 -4.56 11.43 -11.46
CA LEU A 130 -4.76 10.34 -12.40
C LEU A 130 -3.62 10.30 -13.44
N LYS A 131 -3.02 9.13 -13.59
CA LYS A 131 -1.96 8.86 -14.57
C LYS A 131 -2.42 7.77 -15.52
N VAL A 132 -2.15 7.95 -16.80
CA VAL A 132 -2.42 6.94 -17.83
C VAL A 132 -1.14 6.16 -18.08
N ILE A 133 -1.20 4.84 -17.97
CA ILE A 133 -0.08 3.93 -18.21
C ILE A 133 -0.41 3.10 -19.44
N THR A 134 0.52 3.06 -20.39
CA THR A 134 0.38 2.25 -21.59
C THR A 134 1.09 0.91 -21.45
N ILE A 135 0.82 -0.02 -22.35
CA ILE A 135 1.42 -1.36 -22.34
C ILE A 135 2.95 -1.33 -22.46
N HIS A 136 3.51 -0.23 -22.95
CA HIS A 136 4.97 -0.08 -23.15
C HIS A 136 5.66 0.63 -21.97
N ASP A 137 4.91 1.16 -21.02
CA ASP A 137 5.48 1.94 -19.93
C ASP A 137 6.03 1.03 -18.82
N THR A 138 7.22 1.36 -18.35
CA THR A 138 7.79 0.86 -17.11
C THR A 138 7.74 1.98 -16.07
N VAL A 139 7.05 1.76 -14.96
CA VAL A 139 6.79 2.79 -13.96
C VAL A 139 7.15 2.28 -12.58
N THR A 140 7.80 3.13 -11.78
CA THR A 140 8.05 2.88 -10.36
C THR A 140 7.39 3.97 -9.52
N PHE A 141 6.57 3.55 -8.56
CA PHE A 141 6.06 4.45 -7.53
C PHE A 141 6.86 4.21 -6.24
N ASN A 142 7.61 5.21 -5.82
CA ASN A 142 8.34 5.18 -4.56
C ASN A 142 7.42 5.66 -3.45
N VAL A 143 6.84 4.72 -2.72
CA VAL A 143 5.84 4.99 -1.70
C VAL A 143 6.50 5.02 -0.34
N SER A 144 6.43 6.17 0.33
CA SER A 144 7.04 6.38 1.64
C SER A 144 5.98 6.45 2.74
N ILE A 145 6.34 5.96 3.92
CA ILE A 145 5.59 6.17 5.15
C ILE A 145 6.50 6.96 6.11
N GLN A 146 5.98 8.03 6.69
CA GLN A 146 6.67 8.79 7.71
C GLN A 146 6.13 8.39 9.09
N PHE A 147 7.03 7.87 9.91
CA PHE A 147 6.75 7.54 11.31
C PHE A 147 7.24 8.60 12.27
#